data_9a491cafe012b30807fbd181a9b9c4b8
#
_entry.id   9a491cafe012b30807fbd181a9b9c4b8
#
_cell.length_a   1.000
_cell.length_b   1.000
_cell.length_c   1.000
_cell.angle_alpha   90.00
_cell.angle_beta   90.00
_cell.angle_gamma   90.00
#
_symmetry.space_group_name_H-M   'P 1'
#
loop_
_entity.id
_entity.type
_entity.pdbx_description
1 polymer ?
#
loop_
_entity_poly.entity_id
_entity_poly.type
_entity_poly.pdbx_seq_one_letter_code
_entity_poly.pdbx_strand_id
1 'polypeptide(L)'
;MRVLLLRRYNVSRAQLFVSRHATKTLSFFQNDSRACGGVRALIRNYDYHPDLFEQVVMSTRLRHRDVLGTSDCLWGLLDGMNANGLAVSLAFGGARGSGRGFGIPLVVRYLLEIADTVAAAMSALRTIPVSMSYNLTMTDRFGAVSTAYVAPGRQPEVRSCAVATNHRFDRPDCPGDAARLRSVERRRHLQRLLTREPHPDRLAEAFLRAPLRNIDFRGGFGTLYTADYRPDVGQLHYRWPGTAWTRTFDSTDAELRIGVPTR
;
A
#
# COMPACT_ATOMS: atom_id res chain seq x y z
N MET A 1 5.60 25.50 -5.41
CA MET A 1 5.37 24.15 -5.96
C MET A 1 6.56 23.31 -5.54
N ARG A 2 6.36 22.28 -4.72
CA ARG A 2 7.42 21.31 -4.44
C ARG A 2 7.36 20.19 -5.46
N VAL A 3 8.52 19.67 -5.83
CA VAL A 3 8.63 18.60 -6.81
C VAL A 3 8.87 17.30 -6.06
N LEU A 4 7.98 16.32 -6.23
CA LEU A 4 8.19 14.95 -5.77
C LEU A 4 9.10 14.27 -6.80
N LEU A 5 10.27 13.82 -6.37
CA LEU A 5 11.21 13.16 -7.24
C LEU A 5 11.21 11.65 -6.91
N LEU A 6 10.56 10.85 -7.75
CA LEU A 6 10.64 9.41 -7.63
C LEU A 6 11.94 8.92 -8.27
N ARG A 7 12.83 8.37 -7.46
CA ARG A 7 14.10 7.79 -7.89
C ARG A 7 14.11 6.30 -7.68
N ARG A 8 14.69 5.56 -8.59
CA ARG A 8 15.03 4.15 -8.42
C ARG A 8 16.49 4.04 -8.02
N TYR A 9 16.77 3.34 -6.94
CA TYR A 9 18.11 2.98 -6.53
C TYR A 9 18.30 1.48 -6.45
N ASN A 10 19.43 1.02 -6.94
CA ASN A 10 19.91 -0.34 -6.72
C ASN A 10 20.73 -0.32 -5.42
N VAL A 11 20.13 -0.79 -4.30
CA VAL A 11 20.72 -0.60 -2.97
C VAL A 11 21.49 -1.83 -2.53
N SER A 12 22.80 -1.69 -2.41
CA SER A 12 23.68 -2.74 -1.87
C SER A 12 24.02 -2.60 -0.38
N ARG A 13 23.76 -1.45 0.28
CA ARG A 13 23.96 -1.26 1.75
C ARG A 13 23.15 -0.06 2.27
N ALA A 14 22.51 -0.20 3.45
CA ALA A 14 21.75 0.83 4.12
C ALA A 14 21.81 0.78 5.66
N GLN A 15 21.58 1.93 6.34
CA GLN A 15 21.53 2.09 7.80
C GLN A 15 20.11 2.37 8.30
N LEU A 16 19.83 1.97 9.54
CA LEU A 16 18.48 1.90 10.13
C LEU A 16 18.05 3.24 10.77
N PHE A 17 16.85 3.74 10.42
CA PHE A 17 16.12 4.76 11.18
C PHE A 17 14.67 4.33 11.39
N VAL A 18 14.12 4.53 12.59
CA VAL A 18 12.74 4.19 12.94
C VAL A 18 11.90 5.46 12.96
N SER A 19 10.94 5.58 12.05
CA SER A 19 9.96 6.67 12.07
C SER A 19 8.72 6.30 12.88
N ARG A 20 8.25 7.22 13.76
CA ARG A 20 7.07 7.05 14.64
C ARG A 20 5.79 7.65 14.07
N HIS A 21 5.66 7.85 12.77
CA HIS A 21 4.52 8.56 12.20
C HIS A 21 3.48 7.62 11.60
N ALA A 22 2.21 7.86 11.93
CA ALA A 22 1.08 7.13 11.37
C ALA A 22 0.82 7.57 9.93
N THR A 23 1.00 6.66 8.98
CA THR A 23 0.72 6.90 7.56
C THR A 23 -0.77 6.77 7.26
N LYS A 24 -1.33 7.71 6.51
CA LYS A 24 -2.68 7.59 5.95
C LYS A 24 -2.60 6.75 4.68
N THR A 25 -3.23 5.61 4.67
CA THR A 25 -3.23 4.74 3.51
C THR A 25 -4.60 4.16 3.27
N LEU A 26 -4.94 4.03 2.00
CA LEU A 26 -6.16 3.41 1.54
C LEU A 26 -5.78 2.31 0.57
N SER A 27 -6.15 1.07 0.85
CA SER A 27 -5.87 -0.06 -0.04
C SER A 27 -7.16 -0.70 -0.50
N PHE A 28 -7.18 -1.09 -1.74
CA PHE A 28 -8.30 -1.70 -2.42
C PHE A 28 -7.83 -2.82 -3.33
N PHE A 29 -8.59 -3.90 -3.39
CA PHE A 29 -8.42 -4.98 -4.35
C PHE A 29 -9.73 -5.35 -5.02
N GLN A 30 -9.65 -5.74 -6.28
CA GLN A 30 -10.75 -6.35 -7.02
C GLN A 30 -10.35 -7.73 -7.53
N ASN A 31 -11.26 -8.68 -7.30
CA ASN A 31 -11.25 -9.98 -7.93
C ASN A 31 -12.64 -10.23 -8.51
N ASP A 32 -12.83 -9.91 -9.78
CA ASP A 32 -13.97 -10.41 -10.54
C ASP A 32 -13.46 -11.01 -11.85
N SER A 33 -13.26 -12.31 -11.82
CA SER A 33 -12.79 -13.09 -12.97
C SER A 33 -13.79 -13.15 -14.11
N ARG A 34 -15.05 -12.75 -13.89
CA ARG A 34 -16.14 -12.84 -14.87
C ARG A 34 -16.49 -11.52 -15.54
N ALA A 35 -16.41 -10.40 -14.80
CA ALA A 35 -16.87 -9.10 -15.30
C ALA A 35 -15.81 -8.27 -16.03
N CYS A 36 -14.49 -8.50 -15.81
CA CYS A 36 -13.42 -7.61 -16.26
C CYS A 36 -12.25 -8.31 -16.97
N GLY A 37 -12.51 -9.39 -17.69
CA GLY A 37 -11.44 -10.07 -18.43
C GLY A 37 -10.32 -10.65 -17.56
N GLY A 38 -10.57 -10.87 -16.27
CA GLY A 38 -9.63 -11.51 -15.36
C GLY A 38 -8.51 -10.63 -14.80
N VAL A 39 -8.51 -9.32 -15.06
CA VAL A 39 -7.46 -8.42 -14.56
C VAL A 39 -7.56 -8.25 -13.04
N ARG A 40 -6.43 -8.45 -12.37
CA ARG A 40 -6.31 -8.34 -10.90
C ARG A 40 -5.49 -7.11 -10.53
N ALA A 41 -5.99 -6.32 -9.58
CA ALA A 41 -5.32 -5.09 -9.19
C ALA A 41 -5.38 -4.84 -7.68
N LEU A 42 -4.26 -4.46 -7.09
CA LEU A 42 -4.17 -3.86 -5.76
C LEU A 42 -3.93 -2.36 -5.91
N ILE A 43 -4.97 -1.56 -5.65
CA ILE A 43 -4.92 -0.12 -5.82
C ILE A 43 -4.90 0.56 -4.45
N ARG A 44 -4.03 1.55 -4.28
CA ARG A 44 -3.90 2.29 -3.03
C ARG A 44 -3.53 3.75 -3.25
N ASN A 45 -3.98 4.62 -2.33
CA ASN A 45 -3.42 5.97 -2.15
C ASN A 45 -2.45 5.98 -0.97
N TYR A 46 -1.34 6.67 -1.12
CA TYR A 46 -0.42 7.00 -0.05
C TYR A 46 -0.55 8.47 0.32
N ASP A 47 -1.18 8.72 1.48
CA ASP A 47 -1.37 10.09 2.00
C ASP A 47 -0.33 10.32 3.09
N TYR A 48 0.59 11.26 2.87
CA TYR A 48 1.66 11.58 3.82
C TYR A 48 2.22 12.98 3.60
N HIS A 49 3.11 13.40 4.52
CA HIS A 49 3.84 14.64 4.35
C HIS A 49 4.93 14.48 3.29
N PRO A 50 5.00 15.34 2.26
CA PRO A 50 5.95 15.18 1.16
C PRO A 50 7.41 15.22 1.60
N ASP A 51 7.75 15.96 2.67
CA ASP A 51 9.12 16.07 3.20
C ASP A 51 9.56 14.84 4.02
N LEU A 52 8.63 13.99 4.41
CA LEU A 52 8.90 12.78 5.19
C LEU A 52 8.86 11.52 4.33
N PHE A 53 8.58 11.65 3.04
CA PHE A 53 8.53 10.57 2.09
C PHE A 53 9.87 10.41 1.37
N GLU A 54 10.42 9.21 1.33
CA GLU A 54 11.72 8.93 0.71
C GLU A 54 11.73 9.11 -0.80
N GLN A 55 10.57 9.02 -1.46
CA GLN A 55 10.41 9.21 -2.91
C GLN A 55 11.17 8.17 -3.75
N VAL A 56 11.37 6.98 -3.20
CA VAL A 56 12.12 5.90 -3.85
C VAL A 56 11.19 4.76 -4.25
N VAL A 57 11.24 4.39 -5.51
CA VAL A 57 10.71 3.12 -6.01
C VAL A 57 11.86 2.13 -6.07
N MET A 58 11.74 1.06 -5.30
CA MET A 58 12.77 0.04 -5.19
C MET A 58 12.45 -1.13 -6.12
N SER A 59 13.42 -1.52 -6.94
CA SER A 59 13.46 -2.81 -7.61
C SER A 59 14.66 -3.57 -7.08
N THR A 60 14.44 -4.73 -6.50
CA THR A 60 15.49 -5.46 -5.80
C THR A 60 15.29 -6.97 -5.97
N ARG A 61 16.40 -7.70 -5.98
CA ARG A 61 16.39 -9.17 -5.95
C ARG A 61 16.89 -9.62 -4.58
N LEU A 62 15.96 -10.09 -3.76
CA LEU A 62 16.25 -10.60 -2.43
C LEU A 62 15.76 -12.04 -2.33
N ARG A 63 16.58 -12.91 -1.75
CA ARG A 63 16.26 -14.33 -1.58
C ARG A 63 15.73 -14.99 -2.87
N HIS A 64 16.30 -14.66 -4.01
CA HIS A 64 15.93 -15.17 -5.34
C HIS A 64 14.57 -14.71 -5.90
N ARG A 65 13.93 -13.70 -5.29
CA ARG A 65 12.71 -13.06 -5.82
C ARG A 65 12.99 -11.63 -6.22
N ASP A 66 12.54 -11.27 -7.40
CA ASP A 66 12.49 -9.87 -7.81
C ASP A 66 11.28 -9.22 -7.15
N VAL A 67 11.52 -8.09 -6.48
CA VAL A 67 10.51 -7.31 -5.76
C VAL A 67 10.53 -5.88 -6.29
N LEU A 68 9.34 -5.34 -6.57
CA LEU A 68 9.12 -3.98 -7.03
C LEU A 68 8.13 -3.29 -6.11
N GLY A 69 8.48 -2.13 -5.55
CA GLY A 69 7.60 -1.42 -4.62
C GLY A 69 8.12 -0.07 -4.17
N THR A 70 7.33 0.63 -3.35
CA THR A 70 7.68 1.94 -2.78
C THR A 70 8.44 1.75 -1.49
N SER A 71 9.66 2.31 -1.41
CA SER A 71 10.51 2.24 -0.23
C SER A 71 10.03 3.15 0.90
N ASP A 72 10.27 2.71 2.13
CA ASP A 72 10.22 3.53 3.34
C ASP A 72 11.23 3.02 4.35
N CYS A 73 11.80 3.94 5.13
CA CYS A 73 12.82 3.66 6.13
C CYS A 73 14.06 2.95 5.53
N LEU A 74 14.44 3.28 4.31
CA LEU A 74 15.60 2.78 3.53
C LEU A 74 15.59 1.26 3.24
N TRP A 75 14.95 0.46 4.07
CA TRP A 75 14.97 -1.02 4.02
C TRP A 75 13.61 -1.65 3.86
N GLY A 76 12.57 -0.91 4.17
CA GLY A 76 11.21 -1.39 4.16
C GLY A 76 10.48 -1.06 2.88
N LEU A 77 9.26 -1.57 2.76
CA LEU A 77 8.32 -1.24 1.70
C LEU A 77 6.98 -0.80 2.28
N LEU A 78 6.41 0.28 1.74
CA LEU A 78 5.05 0.72 2.03
C LEU A 78 4.03 -0.16 1.31
N ASP A 79 4.39 -0.57 0.12
CA ASP A 79 3.63 -1.41 -0.80
C ASP A 79 4.59 -2.02 -1.82
N GLY A 80 4.19 -3.10 -2.44
CA GLY A 80 5.00 -3.76 -3.46
C GLY A 80 4.35 -5.03 -4.00
N MET A 81 5.01 -5.59 -5.01
CA MET A 81 4.72 -6.92 -5.54
C MET A 81 6.02 -7.66 -5.82
N ASN A 82 5.96 -9.00 -5.83
CA ASN A 82 7.05 -9.83 -6.30
C ASN A 82 6.74 -10.45 -7.68
N ALA A 83 7.79 -10.91 -8.36
CA ALA A 83 7.67 -11.51 -9.69
C ALA A 83 6.87 -12.82 -9.69
N ASN A 84 6.68 -13.45 -8.52
CA ASN A 84 5.88 -14.66 -8.37
C ASN A 84 4.38 -14.37 -8.23
N GLY A 85 4.01 -13.07 -8.17
CA GLY A 85 2.63 -12.63 -8.28
C GLY A 85 1.93 -12.36 -6.96
N LEU A 86 2.64 -12.14 -5.86
CA LEU A 86 2.08 -11.59 -4.62
C LEU A 86 2.22 -10.07 -4.62
N ALA A 87 1.15 -9.35 -4.28
CA ALA A 87 1.17 -7.91 -3.99
C ALA A 87 0.68 -7.65 -2.56
N VAL A 88 1.34 -6.72 -1.87
CA VAL A 88 1.05 -6.35 -0.48
C VAL A 88 1.06 -4.84 -0.34
N SER A 89 0.12 -4.29 0.44
CA SER A 89 0.13 -2.88 0.85
C SER A 89 -0.24 -2.73 2.32
N LEU A 90 0.33 -1.72 2.97
CA LEU A 90 0.01 -1.37 4.35
C LEU A 90 -0.94 -0.18 4.44
N ALA A 91 -1.77 -0.17 5.49
CA ALA A 91 -2.51 0.99 5.95
C ALA A 91 -2.47 1.05 7.48
N PHE A 92 -2.33 2.25 8.07
CA PHE A 92 -2.39 2.39 9.53
C PHE A 92 -3.66 1.76 10.09
N GLY A 93 -3.55 0.94 11.14
CA GLY A 93 -4.65 0.15 11.69
C GLY A 93 -5.59 0.91 12.64
N GLY A 94 -5.28 2.19 12.95
CA GLY A 94 -6.13 3.06 13.75
C GLY A 94 -5.89 3.00 15.26
N ALA A 95 -5.29 1.96 15.80
CA ALA A 95 -4.97 1.90 17.22
C ALA A 95 -3.63 2.58 17.52
N ARG A 96 -3.63 3.43 18.54
CA ARG A 96 -2.42 4.08 19.07
C ARG A 96 -1.67 3.12 20.00
N GLY A 97 -0.37 3.30 20.08
CA GLY A 97 0.51 2.52 20.91
C GLY A 97 1.53 1.72 20.11
N SER A 98 2.58 1.35 20.77
CA SER A 98 3.67 0.55 20.21
C SER A 98 4.03 -0.59 21.17
N GLY A 99 4.61 -1.66 20.62
CA GLY A 99 5.08 -2.81 21.37
C GLY A 99 6.36 -3.37 20.78
N ARG A 100 6.85 -4.47 21.34
CA ARG A 100 8.02 -5.17 20.83
C ARG A 100 7.66 -5.90 19.53
N GLY A 101 8.40 -5.65 18.47
CA GLY A 101 8.20 -6.27 17.17
C GLY A 101 8.87 -5.50 16.06
N PHE A 102 8.71 -5.97 14.84
CA PHE A 102 9.27 -5.35 13.65
C PHE A 102 8.43 -4.16 13.19
N GLY A 103 9.08 -3.15 12.61
CA GLY A 103 8.41 -2.10 11.86
C GLY A 103 7.69 -2.68 10.65
N ILE A 104 6.47 -2.21 10.41
CA ILE A 104 5.61 -2.82 9.38
C ILE A 104 6.19 -2.74 7.96
N PRO A 105 6.96 -1.70 7.53
CA PRO A 105 7.59 -1.70 6.22
C PRO A 105 8.57 -2.87 6.02
N LEU A 106 9.28 -3.30 7.09
CA LEU A 106 10.13 -4.49 7.05
C LEU A 106 9.29 -5.77 6.91
N VAL A 107 8.13 -5.81 7.55
CA VAL A 107 7.22 -6.96 7.44
C VAL A 107 6.67 -7.09 6.02
N VAL A 108 6.24 -5.97 5.41
CA VAL A 108 5.79 -5.96 4.00
C VAL A 108 6.89 -6.49 3.08
N ARG A 109 8.10 -5.97 3.22
CA ARG A 109 9.26 -6.44 2.46
C ARG A 109 9.51 -7.92 2.66
N TYR A 110 9.57 -8.38 3.91
CA TYR A 110 9.81 -9.79 4.24
C TYR A 110 8.77 -10.72 3.62
N LEU A 111 7.49 -10.36 3.67
CA LEU A 111 6.43 -11.15 3.03
C LEU A 111 6.65 -11.29 1.53
N LEU A 112 7.03 -10.21 0.85
CA LEU A 112 7.32 -10.24 -0.59
C LEU A 112 8.58 -11.05 -0.94
N GLU A 113 9.52 -11.19 0.00
CA GLU A 113 10.74 -12.00 -0.17
C GLU A 113 10.50 -13.50 0.01
N ILE A 114 9.48 -13.90 0.81
CA ILE A 114 9.33 -15.33 1.20
C ILE A 114 8.04 -15.97 0.69
N ALA A 115 7.02 -15.21 0.32
CA ALA A 115 5.71 -15.73 0.00
C ALA A 115 5.33 -15.41 -1.46
N ASP A 116 4.70 -16.37 -2.13
CA ASP A 116 4.23 -16.24 -3.51
C ASP A 116 2.69 -16.14 -3.58
N THR A 117 2.01 -16.47 -2.49
CA THR A 117 0.56 -16.47 -2.38
C THR A 117 0.08 -15.78 -1.11
N VAL A 118 -1.17 -15.33 -1.13
CA VAL A 118 -1.83 -14.78 0.06
C VAL A 118 -1.82 -15.78 1.22
N ALA A 119 -2.07 -17.05 0.95
CA ALA A 119 -2.06 -18.10 1.98
C ALA A 119 -0.70 -18.24 2.66
N ALA A 120 0.39 -18.25 1.88
CA ALA A 120 1.76 -18.33 2.41
C ALA A 120 2.11 -17.07 3.23
N ALA A 121 1.75 -15.88 2.74
CA ALA A 121 1.96 -14.61 3.46
C ALA A 121 1.19 -14.57 4.79
N MET A 122 -0.06 -15.03 4.81
CA MET A 122 -0.87 -15.10 6.03
C MET A 122 -0.29 -16.11 7.05
N SER A 123 0.23 -17.24 6.57
CA SER A 123 0.91 -18.21 7.45
C SER A 123 2.13 -17.59 8.11
N ALA A 124 2.97 -16.89 7.34
CA ALA A 124 4.16 -16.20 7.85
C ALA A 124 3.81 -15.11 8.89
N LEU A 125 2.76 -14.32 8.65
CA LEU A 125 2.31 -13.26 9.58
C LEU A 125 1.98 -13.78 10.99
N ARG A 126 1.57 -15.02 11.15
CA ARG A 126 1.23 -15.60 12.46
C ARG A 126 2.43 -15.68 13.41
N THR A 127 3.64 -15.70 12.88
CA THR A 127 4.89 -15.84 13.65
C THR A 127 5.70 -14.55 13.74
N ILE A 128 5.29 -13.49 13.04
CA ILE A 128 6.03 -12.23 12.98
C ILE A 128 5.45 -11.23 13.99
N PRO A 129 6.18 -10.87 15.06
CA PRO A 129 5.74 -9.81 15.95
C PRO A 129 5.84 -8.45 15.28
N VAL A 130 4.80 -7.63 15.42
CA VAL A 130 4.75 -6.26 14.87
C VAL A 130 4.80 -5.22 15.97
N SER A 131 5.38 -4.05 15.69
CA SER A 131 5.55 -2.99 16.68
C SER A 131 4.37 -2.03 16.78
N MET A 132 3.49 -1.95 15.78
CA MET A 132 2.33 -1.05 15.73
C MET A 132 1.15 -1.73 15.01
N SER A 133 -0.04 -1.12 15.13
CA SER A 133 -1.23 -1.64 14.47
C SER A 133 -1.32 -1.20 13.00
N TYR A 134 -1.51 -2.17 12.11
CA TYR A 134 -1.68 -1.96 10.66
C TYR A 134 -2.70 -2.92 10.05
N ASN A 135 -3.31 -2.49 8.96
CA ASN A 135 -3.97 -3.37 8.01
C ASN A 135 -2.99 -3.70 6.88
N LEU A 136 -2.79 -4.97 6.61
CA LEU A 136 -2.04 -5.47 5.46
C LEU A 136 -3.04 -6.07 4.46
N THR A 137 -3.22 -5.40 3.32
CA THR A 137 -4.04 -5.92 2.23
C THR A 137 -3.15 -6.62 1.23
N MET A 138 -3.52 -7.85 0.89
CA MET A 138 -2.73 -8.72 0.01
C MET A 138 -3.60 -9.31 -1.07
N THR A 139 -3.00 -9.49 -2.24
CA THR A 139 -3.56 -10.25 -3.36
C THR A 139 -2.49 -11.04 -4.06
N ASP A 140 -2.88 -12.11 -4.75
CA ASP A 140 -1.97 -12.87 -5.58
C ASP A 140 -2.48 -13.06 -7.01
N ARG A 141 -1.60 -13.54 -7.89
CA ARG A 141 -1.91 -13.83 -9.30
C ARG A 141 -3.04 -14.83 -9.50
N PHE A 142 -3.35 -15.63 -8.49
CA PHE A 142 -4.44 -16.62 -8.54
C PHE A 142 -5.79 -16.01 -8.15
N GLY A 143 -5.80 -14.76 -7.66
CA GLY A 143 -7.00 -14.01 -7.30
C GLY A 143 -7.43 -14.18 -5.84
N ALA A 144 -6.60 -14.77 -5.00
CA ALA A 144 -6.83 -14.74 -3.57
C ALA A 144 -6.68 -13.30 -3.04
N VAL A 145 -7.55 -12.94 -2.09
CA VAL A 145 -7.56 -11.64 -1.42
C VAL A 145 -7.73 -11.80 0.06
N SER A 146 -6.95 -11.10 0.84
CA SER A 146 -7.16 -11.00 2.27
C SER A 146 -6.62 -9.69 2.83
N THR A 147 -7.28 -9.19 3.87
CA THR A 147 -6.76 -8.13 4.73
C THR A 147 -6.50 -8.71 6.11
N ALA A 148 -5.28 -8.55 6.61
CA ALA A 148 -4.90 -8.87 7.98
C ALA A 148 -4.78 -7.58 8.80
N TYR A 149 -5.52 -7.47 9.90
CA TYR A 149 -5.24 -6.51 10.94
C TYR A 149 -4.19 -7.11 11.88
N VAL A 150 -3.07 -6.44 12.01
CA VAL A 150 -1.96 -6.81 12.90
C VAL A 150 -1.78 -5.76 13.99
N ALA A 151 -1.42 -6.18 15.20
CA ALA A 151 -1.15 -5.29 16.33
C ALA A 151 -0.17 -5.94 17.31
N PRO A 152 0.58 -5.16 18.13
CA PRO A 152 1.52 -5.69 19.11
C PRO A 152 0.88 -6.69 20.06
N GLY A 153 1.55 -7.83 20.27
CA GLY A 153 1.11 -8.86 21.23
C GLY A 153 -0.19 -9.58 20.88
N ARG A 154 -0.66 -9.47 19.62
CA ARG A 154 -1.88 -10.14 19.14
C ARG A 154 -1.62 -11.00 17.92
N GLN A 155 -2.40 -12.07 17.78
CA GLN A 155 -2.46 -12.81 16.53
C GLN A 155 -3.14 -11.97 15.44
N PRO A 156 -2.72 -12.09 14.18
CA PRO A 156 -3.38 -11.41 13.06
C PRO A 156 -4.86 -11.76 12.96
N GLU A 157 -5.72 -10.75 12.89
CA GLU A 157 -7.12 -10.93 12.54
C GLU A 157 -7.27 -10.84 11.02
N VAL A 158 -7.65 -11.94 10.39
CA VAL A 158 -7.70 -12.07 8.93
C VAL A 158 -9.14 -12.07 8.45
N ARG A 159 -9.42 -11.32 7.38
CA ARG A 159 -10.70 -11.32 6.67
C ARG A 159 -10.48 -11.35 5.16
N SER A 160 -11.35 -12.08 4.45
CA SER A 160 -11.48 -12.00 3.00
C SER A 160 -12.17 -10.68 2.63
N CYS A 161 -11.43 -9.57 2.73
CA CYS A 161 -11.94 -8.23 2.55
C CYS A 161 -11.09 -7.47 1.55
N ALA A 162 -11.73 -6.95 0.52
CA ALA A 162 -11.11 -6.21 -0.57
C ALA A 162 -10.85 -4.73 -0.23
N VAL A 163 -11.35 -4.22 0.89
CA VAL A 163 -11.26 -2.80 1.25
C VAL A 163 -10.63 -2.63 2.63
N ALA A 164 -9.52 -1.90 2.69
CA ALA A 164 -8.91 -1.46 3.93
C ALA A 164 -8.76 0.06 3.96
N THR A 165 -8.92 0.64 5.15
CA THR A 165 -8.69 2.05 5.44
C THR A 165 -7.98 2.18 6.79
N ASN A 166 -7.84 3.39 7.33
CA ASN A 166 -7.05 3.66 8.52
C ASN A 166 -7.79 3.32 9.84
N HIS A 167 -8.47 2.18 9.89
CA HIS A 167 -9.06 1.62 11.10
C HIS A 167 -9.24 0.11 10.97
N ARG A 168 -9.42 -0.55 12.11
CA ARG A 168 -9.63 -1.98 12.19
C ARG A 168 -11.00 -2.36 11.62
N PHE A 169 -11.04 -2.95 10.45
CA PHE A 169 -12.25 -3.42 9.75
C PHE A 169 -13.44 -2.47 9.89
N ASP A 170 -14.47 -2.89 10.64
CA ASP A 170 -15.73 -2.14 10.82
C ASP A 170 -15.74 -1.31 12.12
N ARG A 171 -14.68 -1.40 12.95
CA ARG A 171 -14.59 -0.77 14.28
C ARG A 171 -13.36 0.14 14.38
N PRO A 172 -13.55 1.46 14.35
CA PRO A 172 -12.46 2.37 14.69
C PRO A 172 -12.07 2.24 16.17
N ASP A 173 -10.83 1.80 16.44
CA ASP A 173 -10.31 1.76 17.82
C ASP A 173 -10.11 3.17 18.38
N CYS A 174 -9.86 4.17 17.51
CA CYS A 174 -9.76 5.59 17.84
C CYS A 174 -10.72 6.42 16.96
N PRO A 175 -11.96 6.68 17.40
CA PRO A 175 -12.95 7.40 16.59
C PRO A 175 -12.50 8.79 16.12
N GLY A 176 -11.78 9.54 16.96
CA GLY A 176 -11.22 10.86 16.61
C GLY A 176 -10.21 10.79 15.48
N ASP A 177 -9.31 9.81 15.47
CA ASP A 177 -8.37 9.60 14.36
C ASP A 177 -9.10 9.13 13.11
N ALA A 178 -10.06 8.22 13.24
CA ALA A 178 -10.86 7.76 12.11
C ALA A 178 -11.65 8.90 11.45
N ALA A 179 -12.18 9.84 12.24
CA ALA A 179 -12.86 11.03 11.75
C ALA A 179 -11.88 11.97 11.04
N ARG A 180 -10.76 12.32 11.66
CA ARG A 180 -9.70 13.17 11.08
C ARG A 180 -9.16 12.60 9.75
N LEU A 181 -9.05 11.29 9.65
CA LEU A 181 -8.59 10.59 8.45
C LEU A 181 -9.72 10.34 7.45
N ARG A 182 -10.97 10.68 7.78
CA ARG A 182 -12.17 10.34 7.00
C ARG A 182 -12.23 8.85 6.66
N SER A 183 -11.71 8.02 7.55
CA SER A 183 -11.45 6.61 7.29
C SER A 183 -12.73 5.81 7.06
N VAL A 184 -13.76 6.05 7.87
CA VAL A 184 -15.07 5.37 7.75
C VAL A 184 -15.80 5.80 6.48
N GLU A 185 -15.78 7.10 6.16
CA GLU A 185 -16.40 7.64 4.95
C GLU A 185 -15.76 7.06 3.69
N ARG A 186 -14.41 7.09 3.62
CA ARG A 186 -13.63 6.54 2.50
C ARG A 186 -13.90 5.04 2.31
N ARG A 187 -13.99 4.27 3.42
CA ARG A 187 -14.34 2.85 3.36
C ARG A 187 -15.73 2.63 2.75
N ARG A 188 -16.74 3.35 3.22
CA ARG A 188 -18.11 3.26 2.67
C ARG A 188 -18.18 3.65 1.20
N HIS A 189 -17.39 4.66 0.81
CA HIS A 189 -17.28 5.08 -0.59
C HIS A 189 -16.68 3.98 -1.46
N LEU A 190 -15.56 3.35 -1.03
CA LEU A 190 -14.93 2.24 -1.73
C LEU A 190 -15.85 1.03 -1.85
N GLN A 191 -16.56 0.66 -0.80
CA GLN A 191 -17.51 -0.44 -0.83
C GLN A 191 -18.62 -0.20 -1.88
N ARG A 192 -19.13 1.03 -1.99
CA ARG A 192 -20.11 1.41 -3.02
C ARG A 192 -19.52 1.41 -4.43
N LEU A 193 -18.27 1.82 -4.59
CA LEU A 193 -17.59 1.78 -5.87
C LEU A 193 -17.44 0.34 -6.37
N LEU A 194 -17.07 -0.58 -5.49
CA LEU A 194 -16.93 -2.01 -5.83
C LEU A 194 -18.15 -2.63 -6.47
N THR A 195 -19.34 -2.26 -5.95
CA THR A 195 -20.61 -2.80 -6.47
C THR A 195 -21.04 -2.16 -7.78
N ARG A 196 -20.55 -0.96 -8.09
CA ARG A 196 -20.99 -0.17 -9.26
C ARG A 196 -20.03 -0.17 -10.43
N GLU A 197 -18.73 -0.24 -10.13
CA GLU A 197 -17.68 -0.04 -11.11
C GLU A 197 -16.57 -1.07 -10.89
N PRO A 198 -16.76 -2.28 -11.43
CA PRO A 198 -15.82 -3.38 -11.21
C PRO A 198 -14.51 -3.26 -12.01
N HIS A 199 -14.40 -2.38 -13.00
CA HIS A 199 -13.21 -2.32 -13.85
C HIS A 199 -12.01 -1.67 -13.13
N PRO A 200 -10.82 -2.32 -13.05
CA PRO A 200 -9.67 -1.82 -12.31
C PRO A 200 -9.20 -0.43 -12.73
N ASP A 201 -9.20 -0.11 -14.03
CA ASP A 201 -8.76 1.21 -14.50
C ASP A 201 -9.71 2.32 -14.05
N ARG A 202 -11.01 2.10 -14.09
CA ARG A 202 -12.00 3.08 -13.60
C ARG A 202 -11.91 3.26 -12.09
N LEU A 203 -11.61 2.19 -11.37
CA LEU A 203 -11.32 2.27 -9.94
C LEU A 203 -10.06 3.08 -9.68
N ALA A 204 -8.97 2.82 -10.40
CA ALA A 204 -7.75 3.61 -10.30
C ALA A 204 -8.00 5.11 -10.58
N GLU A 205 -8.84 5.43 -11.57
CA GLU A 205 -9.31 6.80 -11.82
C GLU A 205 -10.08 7.40 -10.63
N ALA A 206 -10.93 6.62 -9.97
CA ALA A 206 -11.67 7.08 -8.79
C ALA A 206 -10.73 7.41 -7.62
N PHE A 207 -9.59 6.71 -7.48
CA PHE A 207 -8.58 7.01 -6.48
C PHE A 207 -7.90 8.37 -6.68
N LEU A 208 -7.94 8.93 -7.89
CA LEU A 208 -7.40 10.26 -8.22
C LEU A 208 -8.37 11.41 -7.89
N ARG A 209 -9.56 11.11 -7.35
CA ARG A 209 -10.62 12.09 -7.06
C ARG A 209 -11.07 12.03 -5.60
N ALA A 210 -11.69 13.12 -5.12
CA ALA A 210 -12.36 13.11 -3.82
C ALA A 210 -13.52 12.09 -3.80
N PRO A 211 -13.81 11.43 -2.67
CA PRO A 211 -13.19 11.60 -1.36
C PRO A 211 -11.92 10.76 -1.15
N LEU A 212 -11.47 9.96 -2.12
CA LEU A 212 -10.33 9.05 -1.97
C LEU A 212 -9.01 9.82 -2.02
N ARG A 213 -8.85 10.71 -2.98
CA ARG A 213 -7.70 11.60 -3.05
C ARG A 213 -7.80 12.71 -2.00
N ASN A 214 -6.73 12.88 -1.23
CA ASN A 214 -6.58 13.98 -0.29
C ASN A 214 -5.64 15.04 -0.87
N ILE A 215 -6.06 16.31 -0.83
CA ILE A 215 -5.25 17.46 -1.29
C ILE A 215 -4.80 18.36 -0.14
N ASP A 216 -5.03 17.96 1.10
CA ASP A 216 -4.65 18.73 2.29
C ASP A 216 -3.15 18.58 2.61
N PHE A 217 -2.31 19.10 1.75
CA PHE A 217 -0.86 19.14 1.96
C PHE A 217 -0.45 20.09 3.10
N ARG A 218 -1.28 21.09 3.43
CA ARG A 218 -1.04 22.01 4.55
C ARG A 218 -1.23 21.31 5.89
N GLY A 219 -2.25 20.44 5.98
CA GLY A 219 -2.45 19.56 7.14
C GLY A 219 -1.46 18.40 7.23
N GLY A 220 -0.48 18.35 6.30
CA GLY A 220 0.61 17.38 6.31
C GLY A 220 0.25 15.99 5.78
N PHE A 221 -0.86 15.84 5.05
CA PHE A 221 -1.35 14.52 4.63
C PHE A 221 -2.01 14.50 3.24
N GLY A 222 -1.39 15.13 2.26
CA GLY A 222 -1.85 15.02 0.88
C GLY A 222 -1.53 13.65 0.26
N THR A 223 -2.31 13.24 -0.73
CA THR A 223 -2.04 12.02 -1.52
C THR A 223 -0.79 12.25 -2.38
N LEU A 224 0.28 11.55 -2.06
CA LEU A 224 1.57 11.66 -2.75
C LEU A 224 1.58 10.86 -4.04
N TYR A 225 0.94 9.70 -4.05
CA TYR A 225 0.75 8.87 -5.24
C TYR A 225 -0.45 7.93 -5.08
N THR A 226 -0.96 7.47 -6.22
CA THR A 226 -1.81 6.29 -6.32
C THR A 226 -0.97 5.19 -6.94
N ALA A 227 -0.83 4.03 -6.28
CA ALA A 227 -0.21 2.85 -6.85
C ALA A 227 -1.27 1.82 -7.26
N ASP A 228 -1.07 1.21 -8.43
CA ASP A 228 -1.94 0.20 -9.04
C ASP A 228 -1.06 -0.98 -9.44
N TYR A 229 -1.03 -2.00 -8.58
CA TYR A 229 -0.26 -3.23 -8.77
C TYR A 229 -1.08 -4.26 -9.53
N ARG A 230 -0.51 -4.80 -10.59
CA ARG A 230 -1.06 -5.86 -11.44
C ARG A 230 -0.20 -7.13 -11.32
N PRO A 231 -0.39 -7.94 -10.27
CA PRO A 231 0.51 -9.07 -10.00
C PRO A 231 0.40 -10.23 -11.01
N ASP A 232 -0.68 -10.29 -11.75
CA ASP A 232 -0.90 -11.27 -12.84
C ASP A 232 -0.04 -10.99 -14.07
N VAL A 233 0.26 -9.70 -14.35
CA VAL A 233 1.06 -9.27 -15.51
C VAL A 233 2.39 -8.61 -15.13
N GLY A 234 2.71 -8.52 -13.83
CA GLY A 234 3.96 -7.96 -13.33
C GLY A 234 4.12 -6.46 -13.58
N GLN A 235 3.02 -5.71 -13.61
CA GLN A 235 3.04 -4.26 -13.86
C GLN A 235 2.64 -3.47 -12.63
N LEU A 236 3.30 -2.33 -12.43
CA LEU A 236 3.00 -1.32 -11.43
C LEU A 236 2.77 0.02 -12.13
N HIS A 237 1.62 0.64 -11.89
CA HIS A 237 1.31 1.97 -12.38
C HIS A 237 1.23 2.94 -11.19
N TYR A 238 2.12 3.91 -11.14
CA TYR A 238 1.94 5.10 -10.33
C TYR A 238 1.09 6.10 -11.10
N ARG A 239 0.07 6.67 -10.43
CA ARG A 239 -0.89 7.57 -11.07
C ARG A 239 -1.05 8.86 -10.29
N TRP A 240 -1.16 9.96 -11.02
CA TRP A 240 -1.52 11.31 -10.58
C TRP A 240 -2.55 11.88 -11.55
N PRO A 241 -3.29 12.94 -11.21
CA PRO A 241 -4.14 13.61 -12.18
C PRO A 241 -3.36 14.05 -13.42
N GLY A 242 -3.73 13.52 -14.58
CA GLY A 242 -3.10 13.83 -15.86
C GLY A 242 -1.73 13.18 -16.11
N THR A 243 -1.22 12.35 -15.18
CA THR A 243 0.09 11.71 -15.34
C THR A 243 0.07 10.28 -14.80
N ALA A 244 0.72 9.37 -15.51
CA ALA A 244 0.97 8.01 -15.07
C ALA A 244 2.41 7.60 -15.36
N TRP A 245 2.93 6.69 -14.53
CA TRP A 245 4.27 6.13 -14.67
C TRP A 245 4.23 4.62 -14.47
N THR A 246 4.46 3.89 -15.54
CA THR A 246 4.43 2.42 -15.52
C THR A 246 5.82 1.85 -15.28
N ARG A 247 5.90 0.85 -14.41
CA ARG A 247 7.11 0.09 -14.09
C ARG A 247 6.84 -1.40 -14.19
N THR A 248 7.86 -2.14 -14.57
CA THR A 248 7.93 -3.61 -14.56
C THR A 248 9.20 -4.04 -13.86
N PHE A 249 9.40 -5.35 -13.65
CA PHE A 249 10.66 -5.86 -13.07
C PHE A 249 11.88 -5.57 -13.95
N ASP A 250 11.69 -5.51 -15.28
CA ASP A 250 12.74 -5.25 -16.27
C ASP A 250 12.96 -3.75 -16.56
N SER A 251 12.20 -2.88 -15.90
CA SER A 251 12.32 -1.44 -16.12
C SER A 251 13.69 -0.93 -15.69
N THR A 252 14.34 -0.12 -16.52
CA THR A 252 15.62 0.56 -16.23
C THR A 252 15.44 1.68 -15.19
N ASP A 253 16.54 2.18 -14.68
CA ASP A 253 16.54 3.34 -13.78
C ASP A 253 15.95 4.56 -14.48
N ALA A 254 15.10 5.28 -13.78
CA ALA A 254 14.41 6.45 -14.29
C ALA A 254 14.03 7.39 -13.14
N GLU A 255 13.89 8.66 -13.46
CA GLU A 255 13.36 9.69 -12.57
C GLU A 255 12.07 10.25 -13.15
N LEU A 256 11.08 10.47 -12.29
CA LEU A 256 9.88 11.21 -12.63
C LEU A 256 9.67 12.34 -11.61
N ARG A 257 9.44 13.55 -12.12
CA ARG A 257 9.19 14.74 -11.30
C ARG A 257 7.70 15.07 -11.28
N ILE A 258 7.09 15.00 -10.11
CA ILE A 258 5.68 15.33 -9.91
C ILE A 258 5.56 16.55 -9.02
N GLY A 259 4.89 17.58 -9.51
CA GLY A 259 4.54 18.76 -8.71
C GLY A 259 3.42 18.44 -7.73
N VAL A 260 3.67 18.62 -6.42
CA VAL A 260 2.63 18.57 -5.39
C VAL A 260 2.31 19.98 -4.91
N PRO A 261 1.03 20.33 -4.70
CA PRO A 261 0.65 21.64 -4.18
C PRO A 261 1.25 21.85 -2.79
N THR A 262 1.93 22.96 -2.59
CA THR A 262 2.50 23.36 -1.28
C THR A 262 1.74 24.49 -0.62
N ARG A 263 0.70 24.99 -1.29
CA ARG A 263 -0.15 26.10 -0.80
C ARG A 263 -1.62 25.81 -1.06
#